data_7ab4bbd01b053b505bee969055265dfe
#
_entry.id   7ab4bbd01b053b505bee969055265dfe
#
_cell.length_a   1.000
_cell.length_b   1.000
_cell.length_c   1.000
_cell.angle_alpha   90.00
_cell.angle_beta   90.00
_cell.angle_gamma   90.00
#
_symmetry.space_group_name_H-M   'P 1'
#
loop_
_entity.id
_entity.type
_entity.pdbx_description
1 polymer ?
#
loop_
_entity_poly.entity_id
_entity_poly.type
_entity_poly.pdbx_seq_one_letter_code
_entity_poly.pdbx_strand_id
1 'polypeptide(L)'
;NGFNDGPVGGEWMSDKTDMKPELHERKWEIDSLCYPLRLAYHYWKITGDASVFGDLWLEAIQNILTTFKDQQRKDGRGSYSFQRKTERALDTMTNEGWGNPVKPVGLIASSFRPSDDASTFQFLIPSNFFAVTSLRKAAEILKQVNKKPELAKQCTDLADEVEKALRKYAIYNHPKYGKIYAYEVDGFGNYLLMDDA
;
A
#
# COMPACT_ATOMS: atom_id res chain seq x y z
N ASN A 1 -5.57 -9.28 -0.20
CA ASN A 1 -5.24 -10.60 -0.74
C ASN A 1 -5.71 -11.70 0.21
N GLY A 2 -6.71 -12.47 -0.21
CA GLY A 2 -7.17 -13.65 0.50
C GLY A 2 -6.37 -14.90 0.09
N PHE A 3 -6.25 -15.86 0.99
CA PHE A 3 -5.67 -17.17 0.71
C PHE A 3 -6.77 -18.23 0.75
N ASN A 4 -6.65 -19.24 -0.11
CA ASN A 4 -7.48 -20.43 -0.05
C ASN A 4 -7.02 -21.36 1.07
N ASP A 5 -7.93 -22.16 1.57
CA ASP A 5 -7.61 -23.29 2.44
C ASP A 5 -7.07 -24.46 1.60
N GLY A 6 -5.80 -24.36 1.24
CA GLY A 6 -5.10 -25.29 0.35
C GLY A 6 -4.98 -24.82 -1.11
N PRO A 7 -4.16 -25.52 -1.92
CA PRO A 7 -3.82 -25.13 -3.29
C PRO A 7 -4.87 -25.58 -4.31
N VAL A 8 -6.12 -25.18 -4.14
CA VAL A 8 -7.24 -25.65 -4.97
C VAL A 8 -7.72 -24.64 -6.01
N GLY A 9 -7.14 -23.44 -6.02
CA GLY A 9 -7.65 -22.31 -6.77
C GLY A 9 -8.90 -21.71 -6.11
N GLY A 10 -9.20 -20.48 -6.44
CA GLY A 10 -10.33 -19.74 -5.90
C GLY A 10 -11.28 -19.25 -6.96
N GLU A 11 -12.33 -18.58 -6.53
CA GLU A 11 -13.33 -17.96 -7.39
C GLU A 11 -12.72 -17.03 -8.42
N TRP A 12 -11.62 -16.34 -8.06
CA TRP A 12 -10.99 -15.30 -8.86
C TRP A 12 -9.78 -15.76 -9.68
N MET A 13 -9.59 -17.07 -9.88
CA MET A 13 -8.48 -17.62 -10.67
C MET A 13 -8.44 -17.14 -12.12
N SER A 14 -9.55 -16.62 -12.66
CA SER A 14 -9.61 -16.04 -14.00
C SER A 14 -9.12 -14.58 -14.09
N ASP A 15 -8.82 -13.95 -12.96
CA ASP A 15 -8.27 -12.60 -12.94
C ASP A 15 -6.92 -12.54 -13.66
N LYS A 16 -6.76 -11.52 -14.50
CA LYS A 16 -5.49 -11.28 -15.20
C LYS A 16 -4.53 -10.52 -14.28
N THR A 17 -3.88 -11.27 -13.43
CA THR A 17 -2.79 -10.87 -12.54
C THR A 17 -1.94 -12.12 -12.29
N ASP A 18 -0.88 -12.07 -11.48
CA ASP A 18 -0.06 -13.24 -11.16
C ASP A 18 -0.79 -14.13 -10.12
N MET A 19 -1.91 -14.77 -10.55
CA MET A 19 -2.70 -15.67 -9.71
C MET A 19 -1.99 -17.02 -9.50
N LYS A 20 -2.15 -17.55 -8.29
CA LYS A 20 -1.65 -18.87 -7.88
C LYS A 20 -2.77 -19.65 -7.18
N PRO A 21 -2.74 -20.99 -7.17
CA PRO A 21 -3.79 -21.80 -6.54
C PRO A 21 -4.04 -21.48 -5.07
N GLU A 22 -3.02 -21.00 -4.36
CA GLU A 22 -3.08 -20.63 -2.94
C GLU A 22 -3.75 -19.27 -2.72
N LEU A 23 -3.93 -18.46 -3.77
CA LEU A 23 -4.50 -17.14 -3.66
C LEU A 23 -5.99 -17.19 -3.97
N HIS A 24 -6.81 -16.65 -3.09
CA HIS A 24 -8.22 -16.42 -3.35
C HIS A 24 -8.41 -15.20 -4.27
N GLU A 25 -7.79 -14.08 -3.94
CA GLU A 25 -7.83 -12.83 -4.68
C GLU A 25 -6.50 -12.08 -4.59
N ARG A 26 -6.14 -11.32 -5.62
CA ARG A 26 -4.88 -10.57 -5.66
C ARG A 26 -5.08 -9.10 -6.02
N LYS A 27 -6.02 -8.42 -5.39
CA LYS A 27 -6.14 -6.97 -5.43
C LYS A 27 -5.01 -6.32 -4.61
N TRP A 28 -4.35 -5.32 -5.18
CA TRP A 28 -3.27 -4.59 -4.50
C TRP A 28 -3.80 -3.37 -3.76
N GLU A 29 -3.58 -3.36 -2.46
CA GLU A 29 -3.94 -2.29 -1.52
C GLU A 29 -2.76 -2.03 -0.58
N ILE A 30 -2.42 -0.76 -0.36
CA ILE A 30 -1.33 -0.38 0.54
C ILE A 30 -1.62 -0.82 1.98
N ASP A 31 -2.83 -0.61 2.44
CA ASP A 31 -3.23 -0.88 3.82
C ASP A 31 -3.17 -2.36 4.17
N SER A 32 -3.39 -3.28 3.23
CA SER A 32 -3.22 -4.72 3.42
C SER A 32 -1.83 -5.09 3.94
N LEU A 33 -0.77 -4.34 3.56
CA LEU A 33 0.59 -4.52 4.09
C LEU A 33 0.85 -3.70 5.37
N CYS A 34 0.02 -2.72 5.68
CA CYS A 34 0.15 -1.88 6.87
C CYS A 34 -0.48 -2.51 8.12
N TYR A 35 -1.59 -3.20 7.97
CA TYR A 35 -2.29 -3.83 9.09
C TYR A 35 -1.44 -4.82 9.90
N PRO A 36 -0.68 -5.75 9.27
CA PRO A 36 0.21 -6.65 10.01
C PRO A 36 1.27 -5.90 10.82
N LEU A 37 1.85 -4.83 10.27
CA LEU A 37 2.85 -4.01 10.95
C LEU A 37 2.26 -3.30 12.18
N ARG A 38 1.06 -2.74 12.01
CA ARG A 38 0.33 -2.08 13.09
C ARG A 38 -0.04 -3.07 14.19
N LEU A 39 -0.57 -4.23 13.83
CA LEU A 39 -0.95 -5.28 14.79
C LEU A 39 0.28 -5.77 15.57
N ALA A 40 1.35 -6.13 14.87
CA ALA A 40 2.58 -6.63 15.48
C ALA A 40 3.18 -5.61 16.47
N TYR A 41 3.21 -4.33 16.09
CA TYR A 41 3.71 -3.27 16.96
C TYR A 41 2.88 -3.15 18.24
N HIS A 42 1.56 -3.10 18.15
CA HIS A 42 0.69 -2.97 19.32
C HIS A 42 0.70 -4.22 20.20
N TYR A 43 0.74 -5.42 19.58
CA TYR A 43 0.95 -6.66 20.31
C TYR A 43 2.20 -6.61 21.17
N TRP A 44 3.34 -6.29 20.57
CA TRP A 44 4.61 -6.17 21.30
C TRP A 44 4.57 -5.11 22.41
N LYS A 45 4.01 -3.93 22.12
CA LYS A 45 3.93 -2.85 23.14
C LYS A 45 3.07 -3.22 24.34
N ILE A 46 2.02 -4.01 24.14
CA ILE A 46 1.09 -4.41 25.21
C ILE A 46 1.61 -5.61 25.98
N THR A 47 2.13 -6.62 25.27
CA THR A 47 2.51 -7.90 25.90
C THR A 47 3.97 -7.98 26.30
N GLY A 48 4.84 -7.19 25.68
CA GLY A 48 6.31 -7.32 25.78
C GLY A 48 6.87 -8.54 25.04
N ASP A 49 6.00 -9.38 24.44
CA ASP A 49 6.43 -10.58 23.74
C ASP A 49 7.05 -10.23 22.39
N ALA A 50 8.32 -10.62 22.23
CA ALA A 50 9.12 -10.41 21.04
C ALA A 50 9.33 -11.70 20.22
N SER A 51 8.76 -12.82 20.61
CA SER A 51 9.00 -14.13 20.00
C SER A 51 8.58 -14.25 18.56
N VAL A 52 7.62 -13.40 18.13
CA VAL A 52 7.08 -13.38 16.75
C VAL A 52 8.00 -12.67 15.75
N PHE A 53 9.02 -11.95 16.20
CA PHE A 53 9.90 -11.15 15.32
C PHE A 53 11.17 -11.93 14.88
N GLY A 54 10.99 -13.14 14.39
CA GLY A 54 12.05 -13.98 13.83
C GLY A 54 12.38 -13.70 12.36
N ASP A 55 12.97 -14.71 11.69
CA ASP A 55 13.42 -14.57 10.30
C ASP A 55 12.27 -14.31 9.32
N LEU A 56 11.11 -14.95 9.52
CA LEU A 56 9.91 -14.71 8.71
C LEU A 56 9.42 -13.25 8.78
N TRP A 57 9.50 -12.65 9.98
CA TRP A 57 9.23 -11.22 10.15
C TRP A 57 10.19 -10.36 9.35
N LEU A 58 11.50 -10.65 9.40
CA LEU A 58 12.51 -9.90 8.67
C LEU A 58 12.30 -10.01 7.16
N GLU A 59 11.99 -11.20 6.66
CA GLU A 59 11.63 -11.43 5.26
C GLU A 59 10.38 -10.64 4.85
N ALA A 60 9.32 -10.66 5.68
CA ALA A 60 8.11 -9.91 5.44
C ALA A 60 8.38 -8.40 5.33
N ILE A 61 9.22 -7.83 6.21
CA ILE A 61 9.61 -6.41 6.13
C ILE A 61 10.33 -6.10 4.82
N GLN A 62 11.26 -6.96 4.38
CA GLN A 62 11.98 -6.77 3.12
C GLN A 62 11.03 -6.79 1.92
N ASN A 63 10.08 -7.74 1.91
CA ASN A 63 9.07 -7.85 0.86
C ASN A 63 8.14 -6.63 0.83
N ILE A 64 7.71 -6.12 1.98
CA ILE A 64 6.91 -4.89 2.10
C ILE A 64 7.69 -3.69 1.54
N LEU A 65 8.96 -3.51 1.94
CA LEU A 65 9.79 -2.42 1.42
C LEU A 65 9.98 -2.50 -0.10
N THR A 66 10.23 -3.69 -0.62
CA THR A 66 10.37 -3.94 -2.06
C THR A 66 9.10 -3.57 -2.80
N THR A 67 7.95 -4.03 -2.31
CA THR A 67 6.64 -3.75 -2.91
C THR A 67 6.30 -2.27 -2.88
N PHE A 68 6.51 -1.60 -1.75
CA PHE A 68 6.25 -0.16 -1.65
C PHE A 68 7.14 0.67 -2.58
N LYS A 69 8.44 0.33 -2.69
CA LYS A 69 9.37 0.99 -3.60
C LYS A 69 9.00 0.76 -5.07
N ASP A 70 8.64 -0.47 -5.44
CA ASP A 70 8.15 -0.80 -6.78
C ASP A 70 6.91 0.03 -7.13
N GLN A 71 5.96 0.14 -6.18
CA GLN A 71 4.72 0.89 -6.38
C GLN A 71 4.86 2.41 -6.22
N GLN A 72 6.04 2.94 -5.87
CA GLN A 72 6.33 4.36 -6.11
C GLN A 72 6.46 4.69 -7.61
N ARG A 73 6.63 3.68 -8.45
CA ARG A 73 6.67 3.76 -9.93
C ARG A 73 7.72 4.71 -10.48
N LYS A 74 8.85 4.86 -9.78
CA LYS A 74 9.95 5.75 -10.19
C LYS A 74 10.63 5.28 -11.48
N ASP A 75 10.74 3.96 -11.64
CA ASP A 75 11.46 3.32 -12.74
C ASP A 75 10.52 2.69 -13.77
N GLY A 76 9.23 3.05 -13.75
CA GLY A 76 8.23 2.51 -14.68
C GLY A 76 6.85 2.31 -14.04
N ARG A 77 6.05 1.41 -14.62
CA ARG A 77 4.67 1.15 -14.16
C ARG A 77 4.57 0.30 -12.89
N GLY A 78 5.71 -0.20 -12.37
CA GLY A 78 5.75 -1.21 -11.33
C GLY A 78 5.48 -2.62 -11.88
N SER A 79 5.50 -3.61 -11.01
CA SER A 79 5.34 -5.03 -11.38
C SER A 79 3.89 -5.52 -11.33
N TYR A 80 2.97 -4.74 -10.77
CA TYR A 80 1.58 -5.14 -10.55
C TYR A 80 0.63 -4.59 -11.61
N SER A 81 -0.17 -5.47 -12.17
CA SER A 81 -1.35 -5.15 -12.99
C SER A 81 -2.52 -6.06 -12.62
N PHE A 82 -3.74 -5.61 -12.86
CA PHE A 82 -4.94 -6.37 -12.53
C PHE A 82 -6.08 -6.06 -13.49
N GLN A 83 -6.66 -7.12 -14.05
CA GLN A 83 -7.92 -7.03 -14.78
C GLN A 83 -8.84 -8.18 -14.37
N ARG A 84 -10.10 -7.86 -14.17
CA ARG A 84 -11.20 -8.80 -13.92
C ARG A 84 -12.26 -8.63 -15.00
N LYS A 85 -12.82 -9.75 -15.48
CA LYS A 85 -14.01 -9.69 -16.34
C LYS A 85 -15.23 -9.47 -15.42
N THR A 86 -15.75 -8.26 -15.44
CA THR A 86 -16.83 -7.82 -14.55
C THR A 86 -17.69 -6.77 -15.25
N GLU A 87 -18.94 -6.63 -14.80
CA GLU A 87 -19.85 -5.54 -15.19
C GLU A 87 -19.67 -4.30 -14.27
N ARG A 88 -18.98 -4.44 -13.15
CA ARG A 88 -18.69 -3.36 -12.20
C ARG A 88 -17.40 -2.64 -12.60
N ALA A 89 -17.50 -1.41 -13.06
CA ALA A 89 -16.35 -0.63 -13.52
C ALA A 89 -15.25 -0.46 -12.47
N LEU A 90 -15.60 -0.42 -11.17
CA LEU A 90 -14.64 -0.27 -10.08
C LEU A 90 -14.04 -1.60 -9.57
N ASP A 91 -14.45 -2.73 -10.12
CA ASP A 91 -13.92 -4.04 -9.74
C ASP A 91 -12.77 -4.50 -10.64
N THR A 92 -12.24 -3.61 -11.46
CA THR A 92 -11.13 -3.85 -12.38
C THR A 92 -10.34 -2.57 -12.63
N MET A 93 -9.06 -2.73 -13.02
CA MET A 93 -8.22 -1.58 -13.35
C MET A 93 -8.39 -1.17 -14.81
N THR A 94 -8.37 0.15 -15.08
CA THR A 94 -8.31 0.73 -16.43
C THR A 94 -6.94 0.50 -17.10
N ASN A 95 -6.78 0.94 -18.36
CA ASN A 95 -5.51 0.92 -19.08
C ASN A 95 -4.80 -0.44 -19.05
N GLU A 96 -5.50 -1.49 -19.48
CA GLU A 96 -4.97 -2.85 -19.54
C GLU A 96 -4.49 -3.40 -18.18
N GLY A 97 -5.11 -2.94 -17.09
CA GLY A 97 -4.80 -3.38 -15.75
C GLY A 97 -3.78 -2.51 -15.00
N TRP A 98 -3.25 -1.47 -15.64
CA TRP A 98 -2.24 -0.60 -15.02
C TRP A 98 -2.84 0.57 -14.25
N GLY A 99 -4.14 0.83 -14.43
CA GLY A 99 -4.83 1.99 -13.87
C GLY A 99 -4.51 3.30 -14.58
N ASN A 100 -5.07 4.39 -14.11
CA ASN A 100 -4.81 5.70 -14.67
C ASN A 100 -3.36 6.13 -14.46
N PRO A 101 -2.76 6.89 -15.39
CA PRO A 101 -1.38 7.34 -15.28
C PRO A 101 -1.13 8.14 -13.98
N VAL A 102 0.05 7.95 -13.40
CA VAL A 102 0.54 8.75 -12.28
C VAL A 102 1.89 9.37 -12.62
N LYS A 103 2.16 10.54 -12.06
CA LYS A 103 3.49 11.14 -12.03
C LYS A 103 4.21 10.66 -10.77
N PRO A 104 5.35 9.95 -10.88
CA PRO A 104 6.12 9.54 -9.73
C PRO A 104 6.59 10.74 -8.92
N VAL A 105 6.09 10.88 -7.71
CA VAL A 105 6.37 12.01 -6.82
C VAL A 105 6.83 11.57 -5.42
N GLY A 106 7.08 10.27 -5.25
CA GLY A 106 7.48 9.67 -3.99
C GLY A 106 6.32 9.08 -3.17
N LEU A 107 5.07 9.21 -3.64
CA LEU A 107 3.91 8.49 -3.09
C LEU A 107 3.87 7.06 -3.61
N ILE A 108 3.20 6.17 -2.87
CA ILE A 108 2.98 4.77 -3.20
C ILE A 108 1.63 4.66 -3.89
N ALA A 109 1.58 4.04 -5.08
CA ALA A 109 0.33 3.78 -5.78
C ALA A 109 -0.42 2.61 -5.13
N SER A 110 -1.72 2.79 -4.89
CA SER A 110 -2.68 1.76 -4.50
C SER A 110 -3.63 1.52 -5.66
N SER A 111 -3.70 0.31 -6.15
CA SER A 111 -4.58 -0.01 -7.27
C SER A 111 -6.04 -0.09 -6.84
N PHE A 112 -6.26 -0.54 -5.63
CA PHE A 112 -7.57 -0.61 -5.00
C PHE A 112 -7.59 0.16 -3.68
N ARG A 113 -8.79 0.51 -3.26
CA ARG A 113 -9.12 1.12 -1.97
C ARG A 113 -9.43 0.04 -0.95
N PRO A 114 -9.46 0.34 0.36
CA PRO A 114 -9.93 -0.59 1.38
C PRO A 114 -11.38 -1.08 1.19
N SER A 115 -12.15 -0.44 0.31
CA SER A 115 -13.50 -0.85 -0.12
C SER A 115 -13.51 -1.88 -1.26
N ASP A 116 -12.34 -2.37 -1.68
CA ASP A 116 -12.14 -3.21 -2.88
C ASP A 116 -12.40 -2.52 -4.23
N ASP A 117 -12.76 -1.25 -4.23
CA ASP A 117 -12.97 -0.48 -5.46
C ASP A 117 -11.65 0.07 -6.03
N ALA A 118 -11.51 0.04 -7.36
CA ALA A 118 -10.32 0.55 -8.04
C ALA A 118 -10.14 2.05 -7.81
N SER A 119 -8.93 2.46 -7.46
CA SER A 119 -8.58 3.87 -7.30
C SER A 119 -8.69 4.63 -8.62
N THR A 120 -9.33 5.79 -8.59
CA THR A 120 -9.41 6.71 -9.74
C THR A 120 -8.05 7.37 -9.98
N PHE A 121 -7.48 7.98 -8.94
CA PHE A 121 -6.10 8.45 -8.92
C PHE A 121 -5.30 7.59 -7.95
N GLN A 122 -4.31 6.88 -8.45
CA GLN A 122 -3.72 5.76 -7.71
C GLN A 122 -2.91 6.14 -6.46
N PHE A 123 -2.64 7.41 -6.21
CA PHE A 123 -2.06 7.81 -4.92
C PHE A 123 -3.17 8.05 -3.90
N LEU A 124 -3.62 6.97 -3.27
CA LEU A 124 -4.60 6.99 -2.18
C LEU A 124 -3.97 7.58 -0.92
N ILE A 125 -4.40 8.78 -0.53
CA ILE A 125 -3.74 9.57 0.51
C ILE A 125 -3.86 8.97 1.91
N PRO A 126 -5.04 8.51 2.38
CA PRO A 126 -5.14 7.86 3.69
C PRO A 126 -4.22 6.65 3.83
N SER A 127 -4.14 5.80 2.82
CA SER A 127 -3.26 4.60 2.85
C SER A 127 -1.77 4.97 2.79
N ASN A 128 -1.39 6.06 2.12
CA ASN A 128 -0.03 6.58 2.16
C ASN A 128 0.35 7.09 3.57
N PHE A 129 -0.54 7.75 4.31
CA PHE A 129 -0.32 8.09 5.71
C PHE A 129 -0.19 6.84 6.59
N PHE A 130 -1.00 5.83 6.30
CA PHE A 130 -0.92 4.56 7.03
C PHE A 130 0.42 3.85 6.78
N ALA A 131 0.94 3.88 5.54
CA ALA A 131 2.26 3.36 5.22
C ALA A 131 3.37 4.07 6.01
N VAL A 132 3.35 5.42 6.09
CA VAL A 132 4.32 6.20 6.88
C VAL A 132 4.33 5.77 8.34
N THR A 133 3.16 5.69 8.97
CA THR A 133 3.06 5.32 10.39
C THR A 133 3.47 3.87 10.63
N SER A 134 3.13 2.96 9.73
CA SER A 134 3.45 1.53 9.81
C SER A 134 4.94 1.27 9.62
N LEU A 135 5.58 1.93 8.67
CA LEU A 135 7.03 1.83 8.45
C LEU A 135 7.82 2.35 9.66
N ARG A 136 7.39 3.44 10.30
CA ARG A 136 8.02 3.95 11.53
C ARG A 136 7.91 2.97 12.70
N LYS A 137 6.75 2.31 12.85
CA LYS A 137 6.55 1.25 13.84
C LYS A 137 7.45 0.04 13.57
N ALA A 138 7.54 -0.39 12.31
CA ALA A 138 8.47 -1.45 11.90
C ALA A 138 9.93 -1.09 12.21
N ALA A 139 10.35 0.15 11.91
CA ALA A 139 11.70 0.63 12.22
C ALA A 139 12.01 0.57 13.70
N GLU A 140 11.04 0.87 14.58
CA GLU A 140 11.23 0.78 16.02
C GLU A 140 11.45 -0.67 16.46
N ILE A 141 10.64 -1.63 16.00
CA ILE A 141 10.82 -3.06 16.28
C ILE A 141 12.20 -3.53 15.80
N LEU A 142 12.56 -3.19 14.56
CA LEU A 142 13.84 -3.57 13.95
C LEU A 142 15.03 -3.08 14.77
N LYS A 143 14.96 -1.87 15.34
CA LYS A 143 16.01 -1.31 16.19
C LYS A 143 16.04 -1.95 17.56
N GLN A 144 14.88 -2.06 18.22
CA GLN A 144 14.81 -2.44 19.63
C GLN A 144 14.85 -3.95 19.84
N VAL A 145 14.22 -4.73 18.96
CA VAL A 145 14.10 -6.18 19.06
C VAL A 145 15.14 -6.89 18.19
N ASN A 146 15.06 -6.68 16.88
CA ASN A 146 15.88 -7.43 15.91
C ASN A 146 17.35 -6.99 15.87
N LYS A 147 17.69 -5.81 16.38
CA LYS A 147 19.04 -5.22 16.26
C LYS A 147 19.52 -5.10 14.80
N LYS A 148 18.60 -4.73 13.89
CA LYS A 148 18.84 -4.55 12.45
C LYS A 148 18.77 -3.06 12.06
N PRO A 149 19.78 -2.22 12.42
CA PRO A 149 19.72 -0.78 12.24
C PRO A 149 19.62 -0.37 10.77
N GLU A 150 20.28 -1.10 9.85
CA GLU A 150 20.24 -0.79 8.42
C GLU A 150 18.85 -1.00 7.81
N LEU A 151 18.17 -2.10 8.16
CA LEU A 151 16.81 -2.35 7.70
C LEU A 151 15.82 -1.35 8.32
N ALA A 152 16.01 -1.01 9.60
CA ALA A 152 15.24 0.04 10.26
C ALA A 152 15.41 1.40 9.58
N LYS A 153 16.64 1.73 9.15
CA LYS A 153 16.93 2.95 8.39
C LYS A 153 16.19 2.95 7.07
N GLN A 154 16.15 1.85 6.33
CA GLN A 154 15.40 1.77 5.07
C GLN A 154 13.90 2.03 5.28
N CYS A 155 13.30 1.52 6.35
CA CYS A 155 11.91 1.82 6.70
C CYS A 155 11.71 3.31 7.00
N THR A 156 12.63 3.91 7.76
CA THR A 156 12.55 5.34 8.12
C THR A 156 12.74 6.23 6.89
N ASP A 157 13.74 5.95 6.05
CA ASP A 157 14.01 6.73 4.84
C ASP A 157 12.81 6.73 3.87
N LEU A 158 12.18 5.55 3.68
CA LEU A 158 10.96 5.46 2.85
C LEU A 158 9.79 6.20 3.49
N ALA A 159 9.60 6.08 4.81
CA ALA A 159 8.54 6.81 5.52
C ALA A 159 8.71 8.33 5.38
N ASP A 160 9.94 8.83 5.51
CA ASP A 160 10.24 10.26 5.41
C ASP A 160 10.07 10.78 3.97
N GLU A 161 10.42 9.98 2.97
CA GLU A 161 10.18 10.30 1.56
C GLU A 161 8.68 10.42 1.27
N VAL A 162 7.88 9.42 1.68
CA VAL A 162 6.43 9.42 1.48
C VAL A 162 5.77 10.58 2.23
N GLU A 163 6.18 10.85 3.48
CA GLU A 163 5.64 11.98 4.24
C GLU A 163 5.94 13.33 3.57
N LYS A 164 7.15 13.50 3.07
CA LYS A 164 7.53 14.70 2.31
C LYS A 164 6.66 14.88 1.06
N ALA A 165 6.39 13.78 0.35
CA ALA A 165 5.52 13.79 -0.81
C ALA A 165 4.05 14.11 -0.43
N LEU A 166 3.53 13.53 0.65
CA LEU A 166 2.20 13.83 1.18
C LEU A 166 2.04 15.33 1.50
N ARG A 167 3.01 15.92 2.19
CA ARG A 167 2.99 17.36 2.54
C ARG A 167 2.99 18.26 1.30
N LYS A 168 3.54 17.81 0.19
CA LYS A 168 3.67 18.59 -1.04
C LYS A 168 2.53 18.39 -2.02
N TYR A 169 2.04 17.16 -2.18
CA TYR A 169 1.14 16.79 -3.27
C TYR A 169 -0.27 16.43 -2.83
N ALA A 170 -0.50 16.17 -1.54
CA ALA A 170 -1.81 15.74 -1.05
C ALA A 170 -2.73 16.88 -0.60
N ILE A 171 -2.23 18.12 -0.57
CA ILE A 171 -2.98 19.26 -0.05
C ILE A 171 -3.70 19.98 -1.18
N TYR A 172 -5.02 20.11 -1.02
CA TYR A 172 -5.89 20.88 -1.88
C TYR A 172 -6.35 22.16 -1.17
N ASN A 173 -6.35 23.31 -1.87
CA ASN A 173 -6.88 24.56 -1.35
C ASN A 173 -8.37 24.66 -1.66
N HIS A 174 -9.19 24.16 -0.75
CA HIS A 174 -10.64 24.17 -0.92
C HIS A 174 -11.19 25.59 -0.72
N PRO A 175 -12.08 26.12 -1.62
CA PRO A 175 -12.54 27.51 -1.56
C PRO A 175 -13.30 27.87 -0.27
N LYS A 176 -13.95 26.89 0.35
CA LYS A 176 -14.72 27.08 1.60
C LYS A 176 -13.95 26.70 2.85
N TYR A 177 -13.13 25.66 2.81
CA TYR A 177 -12.51 25.06 4.00
C TYR A 177 -10.99 25.31 4.09
N GLY A 178 -10.40 26.04 3.14
CA GLY A 178 -8.96 26.26 3.11
C GLY A 178 -8.17 25.02 2.77
N LYS A 179 -7.02 24.82 3.38
CA LYS A 179 -6.15 23.65 3.11
C LYS A 179 -6.73 22.37 3.70
N ILE A 180 -7.07 21.43 2.84
CA ILE A 180 -7.51 20.08 3.21
C ILE A 180 -6.64 19.03 2.52
N TYR A 181 -6.63 17.81 3.04
CA TYR A 181 -6.06 16.68 2.30
C TYR A 181 -7.05 16.19 1.25
N ALA A 182 -6.56 15.87 0.07
CA ALA A 182 -7.32 15.13 -0.91
C ALA A 182 -7.47 13.67 -0.47
N TYR A 183 -8.43 12.97 -1.04
CA TYR A 183 -8.60 11.54 -0.87
C TYR A 183 -7.66 10.75 -1.80
N GLU A 184 -7.64 11.12 -3.10
CA GLU A 184 -6.70 10.58 -4.08
C GLU A 184 -6.05 11.71 -4.88
N VAL A 185 -4.82 11.46 -5.35
CA VAL A 185 -4.10 12.34 -6.30
C VAL A 185 -3.34 11.52 -7.33
N ASP A 186 -2.98 12.15 -8.46
CA ASP A 186 -2.19 11.52 -9.53
C ASP A 186 -0.75 12.04 -9.66
N GLY A 187 -0.42 13.09 -8.91
CA GLY A 187 0.88 13.78 -9.01
C GLY A 187 0.97 14.80 -10.14
N PHE A 188 0.02 14.83 -11.10
CA PHE A 188 -0.05 15.83 -12.16
C PHE A 188 -0.83 17.09 -11.75
N GLY A 189 -1.51 17.06 -10.60
CA GLY A 189 -2.30 18.15 -10.07
C GLY A 189 -3.79 17.90 -10.09
N ASN A 190 -4.23 16.67 -10.34
CA ASN A 190 -5.62 16.26 -10.20
C ASN A 190 -5.89 15.70 -8.81
N TYR A 191 -7.09 15.99 -8.29
CA TYR A 191 -7.50 15.64 -6.93
C TYR A 191 -8.90 15.05 -6.91
N LEU A 192 -9.09 13.97 -6.18
CA LEU A 192 -10.38 13.47 -5.74
C LEU A 192 -10.53 13.81 -4.26
N LEU A 193 -11.64 14.47 -3.88
CA LEU A 193 -11.79 15.03 -2.54
C LEU A 193 -12.74 14.21 -1.65
N MET A 194 -13.50 13.30 -2.22
CA MET A 194 -14.50 12.50 -1.54
C MET A 194 -14.13 11.04 -1.56
N ASP A 195 -14.45 10.36 -0.46
CA ASP A 195 -14.50 8.92 -0.39
C ASP A 195 -15.66 8.37 -1.26
N ASP A 196 -15.60 7.10 -1.57
CA ASP A 196 -16.63 6.33 -2.26
C ASP A 196 -17.64 5.68 -1.30
N ALA A 197 -17.47 5.87 -0.01
CA ALA A 197 -18.35 5.35 1.03
C ALA A 197 -19.61 6.20 1.27
#